data_3ac83c940a72fee2481cf7958b4f6099
#
_entry.id   3ac83c940a72fee2481cf7958b4f6099
#
_cell.length_a   1.000
_cell.length_b   1.000
_cell.length_c   1.000
_cell.angle_alpha   90.00
_cell.angle_beta   90.00
_cell.angle_gamma   90.00
#
_symmetry.space_group_name_H-M   'P 1'
#
loop_
_entity.id
_entity.type
_entity.pdbx_description
1 polymer ?
#
loop_
_entity_poly.entity_id
_entity_poly.type
_entity_poly.pdbx_seq_one_letter_code
_entity_poly.pdbx_strand_id
1 'polypeptide(L)'
;SFLLSKNGLLIALSYGITNLAFNWAIAEGNVVRVVFLFYLMPIWASIFAAILIKEKPTLTSVIAIAIATAGAFLILIYDRWSTTIVSVENLLSIEKEDFLAIVGGIFFGLGNVLIRKTTRITSLMKTFSIFFGTFLVAAVFLLINYMLHSTGKFAALNTIKPELFTDFKFLLIFFSFVIGLGLANFLLQLGASKLPVYITSTLLMSEILVAMISSNMLQDSPLQFYEFIGGILILVAASLMILNTAKKS
;
A
#
# COMPACT_ATOMS: atom_id res chain seq x y z
N SER A 1 14.73 15.83 18.44
CA SER A 1 14.79 14.80 17.39
C SER A 1 13.53 14.87 16.55
N PHE A 2 13.63 14.64 15.23
CA PHE A 2 12.47 14.73 14.31
C PHE A 2 11.36 13.76 14.67
N LEU A 3 11.69 12.54 15.10
CA LEU A 3 10.72 11.51 15.48
C LEU A 3 9.73 11.97 16.54
N LEU A 4 10.16 12.83 17.45
CA LEU A 4 9.32 13.41 18.50
C LEU A 4 8.63 14.71 18.03
N SER A 5 8.91 15.18 16.83
CA SER A 5 8.19 16.32 16.27
C SER A 5 6.76 15.90 15.85
N LYS A 6 5.83 16.86 15.87
CA LYS A 6 4.44 16.63 15.44
C LYS A 6 4.37 15.95 14.05
N ASN A 7 5.17 16.39 13.09
CA ASN A 7 5.18 15.83 11.75
C ASN A 7 5.77 14.42 11.71
N GLY A 8 6.84 14.15 12.46
CA GLY A 8 7.44 12.82 12.55
C GLY A 8 6.49 11.80 13.16
N LEU A 9 5.79 12.17 14.25
CA LEU A 9 4.78 11.32 14.87
C LEU A 9 3.59 11.07 13.94
N LEU A 10 3.11 12.10 13.23
CA LEU A 10 2.00 11.93 12.28
C LEU A 10 2.37 11.01 11.12
N ILE A 11 3.60 11.11 10.57
CA ILE A 11 4.10 10.19 9.55
C ILE A 11 4.17 8.77 10.12
N ALA A 12 4.79 8.61 11.29
CA ALA A 12 4.93 7.32 11.96
C ALA A 12 3.56 6.66 12.22
N LEU A 13 2.60 7.39 12.77
CA LEU A 13 1.26 6.88 13.03
C LEU A 13 0.51 6.54 11.74
N SER A 14 0.58 7.40 10.71
CA SER A 14 -0.09 7.15 9.45
C SER A 14 0.37 5.84 8.82
N TYR A 15 1.68 5.63 8.69
CA TYR A 15 2.21 4.39 8.11
C TYR A 15 2.07 3.19 9.05
N GLY A 16 2.14 3.39 10.37
CA GLY A 16 1.87 2.34 11.34
C GLY A 16 0.45 1.80 11.23
N ILE A 17 -0.54 2.69 11.15
CA ILE A 17 -1.95 2.32 10.96
C ILE A 17 -2.14 1.67 9.59
N THR A 18 -1.53 2.23 8.53
CA THR A 18 -1.57 1.64 7.19
C THR A 18 -1.12 0.20 7.20
N ASN A 19 0.08 -0.07 7.74
CA ASN A 19 0.65 -1.41 7.74
C ASN A 19 -0.16 -2.38 8.60
N LEU A 20 -0.62 -1.97 9.78
CA LEU A 20 -1.45 -2.81 10.64
C LEU A 20 -2.78 -3.15 9.94
N ALA A 21 -3.50 -2.14 9.46
CA ALA A 21 -4.81 -2.32 8.84
C ALA A 21 -4.74 -3.18 7.57
N PHE A 22 -3.78 -2.88 6.67
CA PHE A 22 -3.61 -3.62 5.42
C PHE A 22 -3.19 -5.07 5.64
N ASN A 23 -2.17 -5.32 6.48
CA ASN A 23 -1.72 -6.68 6.73
C ASN A 23 -2.78 -7.52 7.46
N TRP A 24 -3.53 -6.91 8.38
CA TRP A 24 -4.66 -7.61 9.03
C TRP A 24 -5.75 -7.93 8.01
N ALA A 25 -6.14 -6.97 7.18
CA ALA A 25 -7.11 -7.20 6.12
C ALA A 25 -6.70 -8.35 5.17
N ILE A 26 -5.42 -8.40 4.77
CA ILE A 26 -4.89 -9.51 3.94
C ILE A 26 -4.91 -10.84 4.67
N ALA A 27 -4.60 -10.86 5.96
CA ALA A 27 -4.51 -12.10 6.74
C ALA A 27 -5.87 -12.76 6.94
N GLU A 28 -6.96 -12.00 7.06
CA GLU A 28 -8.30 -12.51 7.35
C GLU A 28 -9.26 -12.44 6.16
N GLY A 29 -9.01 -11.52 5.20
CA GLY A 29 -9.93 -11.23 4.11
C GLY A 29 -9.54 -11.85 2.76
N ASN A 30 -10.34 -11.51 1.76
CA ASN A 30 -10.02 -11.83 0.38
C ASN A 30 -8.90 -10.90 -0.13
N VAL A 31 -7.71 -11.45 -0.33
CA VAL A 31 -6.50 -10.69 -0.71
C VAL A 31 -6.75 -9.78 -1.92
N VAL A 32 -7.42 -10.27 -2.95
CA VAL A 32 -7.66 -9.51 -4.18
C VAL A 32 -8.56 -8.30 -3.94
N ARG A 33 -9.64 -8.48 -3.17
CA ARG A 33 -10.57 -7.41 -2.81
C ARG A 33 -9.91 -6.38 -1.88
N VAL A 34 -9.15 -6.86 -0.89
CA VAL A 34 -8.38 -6.01 0.03
C VAL A 34 -7.36 -5.16 -0.73
N VAL A 35 -6.60 -5.77 -1.63
CA VAL A 35 -5.60 -5.08 -2.45
C VAL A 35 -6.28 -4.04 -3.33
N PHE A 36 -7.38 -4.37 -4.00
CA PHE A 36 -8.11 -3.41 -4.84
C PHE A 36 -8.60 -2.20 -4.04
N LEU A 37 -9.22 -2.44 -2.87
CA LEU A 37 -9.72 -1.36 -2.01
C LEU A 37 -8.58 -0.49 -1.47
N PHE A 38 -7.46 -1.08 -1.12
CA PHE A 38 -6.26 -0.35 -0.73
C PHE A 38 -5.72 0.54 -1.87
N TYR A 39 -5.71 0.04 -3.11
CA TYR A 39 -5.25 0.79 -4.29
C TYR A 39 -6.19 1.92 -4.73
N LEU A 40 -7.28 2.19 -4.03
CA LEU A 40 -8.00 3.47 -4.11
C LEU A 40 -7.22 4.63 -3.44
N MET A 41 -6.05 4.35 -2.87
CA MET A 41 -5.17 5.33 -2.22
C MET A 41 -4.85 6.60 -3.04
N PRO A 42 -4.74 6.62 -4.39
CA PRO A 42 -4.52 7.86 -5.13
C PRO A 42 -5.66 8.86 -5.01
N ILE A 43 -6.87 8.37 -4.80
CA ILE A 43 -8.06 9.22 -4.57
C ILE A 43 -7.88 9.96 -3.24
N TRP A 44 -7.60 9.22 -2.16
CA TRP A 44 -7.38 9.77 -0.82
C TRP A 44 -6.17 10.71 -0.78
N ALA A 45 -5.07 10.30 -1.41
CA ALA A 45 -3.87 11.11 -1.53
C ALA A 45 -4.15 12.45 -2.23
N SER A 46 -4.95 12.45 -3.30
CA SER A 46 -5.34 13.68 -4.02
C SER A 46 -6.19 14.60 -3.15
N ILE A 47 -7.15 14.05 -2.40
CA ILE A 47 -8.01 14.81 -1.48
C ILE A 47 -7.15 15.47 -0.39
N PHE A 48 -6.30 14.69 0.28
CA PHE A 48 -5.43 15.23 1.34
C PHE A 48 -4.40 16.23 0.80
N ALA A 49 -3.85 16.01 -0.40
CA ALA A 49 -2.93 16.95 -1.02
C ALA A 49 -3.61 18.30 -1.29
N ALA A 50 -4.84 18.29 -1.79
CA ALA A 50 -5.60 19.49 -2.03
C ALA A 50 -5.90 20.27 -0.73
N ILE A 51 -6.24 19.56 0.36
CA ILE A 51 -6.60 20.15 1.66
C ILE A 51 -5.38 20.63 2.44
N LEU A 52 -4.35 19.78 2.58
CA LEU A 52 -3.24 19.99 3.52
C LEU A 52 -2.06 20.79 2.95
N ILE A 53 -1.82 20.66 1.64
CA ILE A 53 -0.68 21.31 0.96
C ILE A 53 -1.09 22.12 -0.27
N LYS A 54 -2.39 22.22 -0.53
CA LYS A 54 -2.96 22.97 -1.66
C LYS A 54 -2.49 22.51 -3.04
N GLU A 55 -1.98 21.30 -3.15
CA GLU A 55 -1.65 20.63 -4.42
C GLU A 55 -2.93 20.03 -5.02
N LYS A 56 -3.57 20.77 -5.94
CA LYS A 56 -4.78 20.28 -6.61
C LYS A 56 -4.41 19.40 -7.80
N PRO A 57 -5.02 18.21 -7.95
CA PRO A 57 -4.83 17.39 -9.14
C PRO A 57 -5.36 18.14 -10.38
N THR A 58 -4.68 17.98 -11.51
CA THR A 58 -5.17 18.49 -12.80
C THR A 58 -6.24 17.55 -13.35
N LEU A 59 -7.02 18.03 -14.33
CA LEU A 59 -7.97 17.15 -15.03
C LEU A 59 -7.29 15.91 -15.62
N THR A 60 -6.10 16.08 -16.22
CA THR A 60 -5.29 14.96 -16.71
C THR A 60 -4.95 13.97 -15.60
N SER A 61 -4.64 14.46 -14.40
CA SER A 61 -4.34 13.59 -13.26
C SER A 61 -5.58 12.82 -12.78
N VAL A 62 -6.74 13.47 -12.76
CA VAL A 62 -8.01 12.80 -12.41
C VAL A 62 -8.35 11.70 -13.42
N ILE A 63 -8.20 11.99 -14.71
CA ILE A 63 -8.40 10.99 -15.77
C ILE A 63 -7.41 9.83 -15.62
N ALA A 64 -6.13 10.11 -15.38
CA ALA A 64 -5.12 9.08 -15.19
C ALA A 64 -5.41 8.20 -13.96
N ILE A 65 -5.85 8.78 -12.84
CA ILE A 65 -6.29 8.00 -11.66
C ILE A 65 -7.47 7.09 -12.02
N ALA A 66 -8.46 7.59 -12.75
CA ALA A 66 -9.62 6.80 -13.17
C ALA A 66 -9.20 5.64 -14.10
N ILE A 67 -8.30 5.89 -15.08
CA ILE A 67 -7.77 4.86 -15.97
C ILE A 67 -6.97 3.81 -15.20
N ALA A 68 -6.10 4.22 -14.27
CA ALA A 68 -5.32 3.30 -13.45
C ALA A 68 -6.21 2.43 -12.55
N THR A 69 -7.25 3.02 -11.95
CA THR A 69 -8.23 2.29 -11.12
C THR A 69 -9.02 1.29 -11.96
N ALA A 70 -9.42 1.65 -13.20
CA ALA A 70 -10.06 0.71 -14.12
C ALA A 70 -9.13 -0.44 -14.52
N GLY A 71 -7.84 -0.16 -14.77
CA GLY A 71 -6.83 -1.18 -15.04
C GLY A 71 -6.63 -2.12 -13.87
N ALA A 72 -6.55 -1.60 -12.64
CA ALA A 72 -6.46 -2.38 -11.42
C ALA A 72 -7.71 -3.26 -11.21
N PHE A 73 -8.89 -2.73 -11.49
CA PHE A 73 -10.14 -3.47 -11.44
C PHE A 73 -10.13 -4.67 -12.40
N LEU A 74 -9.70 -4.47 -13.62
CA LEU A 74 -9.60 -5.56 -14.61
C LEU A 74 -8.65 -6.66 -14.15
N ILE A 75 -7.46 -6.31 -13.67
CA ILE A 75 -6.46 -7.29 -13.23
C ILE A 75 -6.92 -8.05 -11.99
N LEU A 76 -7.47 -7.33 -11.00
CA LEU A 76 -7.70 -7.90 -9.68
C LEU A 76 -9.09 -8.52 -9.51
N ILE A 77 -10.11 -8.01 -10.18
CA ILE A 77 -11.51 -8.34 -9.87
C ILE A 77 -12.22 -9.05 -11.01
N TYR A 78 -11.89 -8.73 -12.27
CA TYR A 78 -12.68 -9.19 -13.43
C TYR A 78 -12.81 -10.71 -13.53
N ASP A 79 -11.76 -11.48 -13.30
CA ASP A 79 -11.79 -12.93 -13.37
C ASP A 79 -12.77 -13.54 -12.36
N ARG A 80 -12.75 -13.04 -11.14
CA ARG A 80 -13.67 -13.49 -10.09
C ARG A 80 -15.12 -13.11 -10.37
N TRP A 81 -15.31 -11.95 -10.97
CA TRP A 81 -16.64 -11.51 -11.39
C TRP A 81 -17.21 -12.41 -12.50
N SER A 82 -16.39 -12.80 -13.46
CA SER A 82 -16.83 -13.59 -14.63
C SER A 82 -17.02 -15.08 -14.33
N THR A 83 -16.24 -15.64 -13.40
CA THR A 83 -16.21 -17.09 -13.12
C THR A 83 -17.10 -17.51 -11.95
N THR A 84 -17.36 -16.63 -11.01
CA THR A 84 -18.24 -16.90 -9.87
C THR A 84 -19.57 -16.19 -10.13
N ILE A 85 -20.70 -16.93 -10.07
CA ILE A 85 -22.03 -16.32 -9.91
C ILE A 85 -22.07 -15.69 -8.51
N VAL A 86 -21.35 -14.59 -8.34
CA VAL A 86 -21.39 -13.79 -7.13
C VAL A 86 -22.73 -13.11 -7.17
N SER A 87 -23.65 -13.51 -6.30
CA SER A 87 -24.88 -12.76 -6.10
C SER A 87 -24.51 -11.31 -5.80
N VAL A 88 -25.20 -10.35 -6.39
CA VAL A 88 -24.97 -8.91 -6.20
C VAL A 88 -24.98 -8.55 -4.70
N GLU A 89 -25.70 -9.31 -3.88
CA GLU A 89 -25.72 -9.21 -2.42
C GLU A 89 -24.34 -9.43 -1.78
N ASN A 90 -23.55 -10.40 -2.25
CA ASN A 90 -22.21 -10.67 -1.71
C ASN A 90 -21.16 -9.63 -2.13
N LEU A 91 -21.40 -8.90 -3.22
CA LEU A 91 -20.55 -7.80 -3.66
C LEU A 91 -20.80 -6.52 -2.85
N LEU A 92 -22.03 -6.32 -2.39
CA LEU A 92 -22.42 -5.15 -1.60
C LEU A 92 -22.23 -5.35 -0.09
N SER A 93 -21.99 -6.58 0.36
CA SER A 93 -21.66 -6.84 1.77
C SER A 93 -20.28 -6.26 2.08
N ILE A 94 -20.22 -5.22 2.89
CA ILE A 94 -18.97 -4.64 3.40
C ILE A 94 -18.56 -5.48 4.61
N GLU A 95 -17.44 -6.17 4.47
CA GLU A 95 -16.82 -6.94 5.54
C GLU A 95 -15.85 -6.05 6.35
N LYS A 96 -15.47 -6.51 7.55
CA LYS A 96 -14.51 -5.76 8.40
C LYS A 96 -13.15 -5.57 7.72
N GLU A 97 -12.75 -6.54 6.90
CA GLU A 97 -11.50 -6.54 6.12
C GLU A 97 -11.50 -5.47 5.03
N ASP A 98 -12.66 -5.25 4.41
CA ASP A 98 -12.83 -4.16 3.43
C ASP A 98 -12.65 -2.79 4.07
N PHE A 99 -13.26 -2.62 5.25
CA PHE A 99 -13.10 -1.40 6.02
C PHE A 99 -11.64 -1.18 6.42
N LEU A 100 -10.94 -2.23 6.87
CA LEU A 100 -9.52 -2.15 7.19
C LEU A 100 -8.66 -1.80 5.97
N ALA A 101 -8.97 -2.38 4.80
CA ALA A 101 -8.28 -2.06 3.55
C ALA A 101 -8.43 -0.59 3.16
N ILE A 102 -9.65 -0.06 3.25
CA ILE A 102 -9.94 1.35 2.98
C ILE A 102 -9.21 2.25 3.98
N VAL A 103 -9.26 1.93 5.27
CA VAL A 103 -8.52 2.66 6.32
C VAL A 103 -7.02 2.66 6.01
N GLY A 104 -6.45 1.52 5.64
CA GLY A 104 -5.05 1.41 5.21
C GLY A 104 -4.74 2.37 4.05
N GLY A 105 -5.57 2.40 3.00
CA GLY A 105 -5.43 3.29 1.85
C GLY A 105 -5.55 4.78 2.21
N ILE A 106 -6.48 5.13 3.08
CA ILE A 106 -6.67 6.51 3.60
C ILE A 106 -5.40 6.97 4.31
N PHE A 107 -4.91 6.20 5.27
CA PHE A 107 -3.73 6.55 6.05
C PHE A 107 -2.44 6.52 5.23
N PHE A 108 -2.36 5.66 4.22
CA PHE A 108 -1.26 5.68 3.25
C PHE A 108 -1.26 6.98 2.44
N GLY A 109 -2.42 7.41 1.92
CA GLY A 109 -2.58 8.68 1.22
C GLY A 109 -2.19 9.87 2.11
N LEU A 110 -2.65 9.87 3.37
CA LEU A 110 -2.27 10.89 4.36
C LEU A 110 -0.76 10.90 4.62
N GLY A 111 -0.16 9.73 4.84
CA GLY A 111 1.28 9.57 5.05
C GLY A 111 2.11 10.16 3.92
N ASN A 112 1.74 9.88 2.67
CA ASN A 112 2.41 10.43 1.48
C ASN A 112 2.33 11.97 1.44
N VAL A 113 1.19 12.57 1.77
CA VAL A 113 1.04 14.02 1.85
C VAL A 113 1.93 14.61 2.95
N LEU A 114 1.99 13.98 4.10
CA LEU A 114 2.84 14.42 5.21
C LEU A 114 4.33 14.35 4.85
N ILE A 115 4.76 13.30 4.14
CA ILE A 115 6.11 13.17 3.62
C ILE A 115 6.43 14.29 2.62
N ARG A 116 5.54 14.59 1.70
CA ARG A 116 5.67 15.67 0.74
C ARG A 116 5.75 17.04 1.43
N LYS A 117 4.90 17.27 2.42
CA LYS A 117 4.89 18.51 3.23
C LYS A 117 6.20 18.73 3.98
N THR A 118 6.88 17.65 4.35
CA THR A 118 8.06 17.69 5.22
C THR A 118 9.35 17.72 4.38
N THR A 119 9.67 18.87 3.79
CA THR A 119 10.79 19.03 2.84
C THR A 119 12.17 19.11 3.50
N ARG A 120 12.24 19.55 4.78
CA ARG A 120 13.50 19.80 5.48
C ARG A 120 14.18 18.56 6.06
N ILE A 121 13.64 17.37 5.81
CA ILE A 121 14.07 16.13 6.44
C ILE A 121 14.54 15.15 5.36
N THR A 122 15.63 14.46 5.67
CA THR A 122 16.23 13.48 4.77
C THR A 122 15.28 12.30 4.54
N SER A 123 15.33 11.71 3.34
CA SER A 123 14.54 10.53 3.01
C SER A 123 14.83 9.35 3.94
N LEU A 124 16.06 9.23 4.42
CA LEU A 124 16.45 8.22 5.43
C LEU A 124 15.65 8.38 6.73
N MET A 125 15.52 9.60 7.24
CA MET A 125 14.73 9.85 8.46
C MET A 125 13.23 9.60 8.25
N LYS A 126 12.71 9.89 7.07
CA LYS A 126 11.32 9.57 6.70
C LYS A 126 11.10 8.06 6.69
N THR A 127 12.00 7.33 6.04
CA THR A 127 11.97 5.85 6.01
C THR A 127 12.04 5.27 7.43
N PHE A 128 12.95 5.79 8.26
CA PHE A 128 13.04 5.36 9.65
C PHE A 128 11.74 5.63 10.43
N SER A 129 11.11 6.79 10.22
CA SER A 129 9.82 7.12 10.85
C SER A 129 8.71 6.14 10.45
N ILE A 130 8.70 5.67 9.22
CA ILE A 130 7.75 4.66 8.73
C ILE A 130 7.91 3.35 9.48
N PHE A 131 9.13 2.80 9.52
CA PHE A 131 9.39 1.53 10.21
C PHE A 131 9.19 1.64 11.71
N PHE A 132 9.64 2.73 12.31
CA PHE A 132 9.43 2.99 13.75
C PHE A 132 7.94 3.09 14.07
N GLY A 133 7.15 3.79 13.25
CA GLY A 133 5.71 3.90 13.41
C GLY A 133 5.01 2.56 13.28
N THR A 134 5.40 1.76 12.30
CA THR A 134 4.88 0.39 12.12
C THR A 134 5.17 -0.48 13.35
N PHE A 135 6.40 -0.44 13.85
CA PHE A 135 6.77 -1.15 15.08
C PHE A 135 5.95 -0.69 16.29
N LEU A 136 5.84 0.63 16.48
CA LEU A 136 5.13 1.20 17.61
C LEU A 136 3.64 0.87 17.60
N VAL A 137 2.97 1.04 16.46
CA VAL A 137 1.55 0.73 16.32
C VAL A 137 1.30 -0.77 16.49
N ALA A 138 2.14 -1.62 15.92
CA ALA A 138 2.05 -3.06 16.11
C ALA A 138 2.25 -3.46 17.59
N ALA A 139 3.25 -2.88 18.27
CA ALA A 139 3.53 -3.16 19.68
C ALA A 139 2.36 -2.74 20.58
N VAL A 140 1.79 -1.54 20.34
CA VAL A 140 0.61 -1.07 21.09
C VAL A 140 -0.59 -1.98 20.83
N PHE A 141 -0.83 -2.37 19.59
CA PHE A 141 -1.90 -3.29 19.23
C PHE A 141 -1.75 -4.65 19.94
N LEU A 142 -0.54 -5.22 19.93
CA LEU A 142 -0.23 -6.45 20.63
C LEU A 142 -0.45 -6.33 22.14
N LEU A 143 -0.03 -5.22 22.75
CA LEU A 143 -0.20 -4.95 24.17
C LEU A 143 -1.68 -4.85 24.55
N ILE A 144 -2.47 -4.11 23.78
CA ILE A 144 -3.92 -3.98 23.98
C ILE A 144 -4.59 -5.35 23.86
N ASN A 145 -4.23 -6.12 22.84
CA ASN A 145 -4.78 -7.45 22.61
C ASN A 145 -4.43 -8.41 23.75
N TYR A 146 -3.20 -8.36 24.24
CA TYR A 146 -2.76 -9.13 25.41
C TYR A 146 -3.56 -8.77 26.66
N MET A 147 -3.78 -7.47 26.93
CA MET A 147 -4.55 -7.01 28.09
C MET A 147 -6.03 -7.39 28.03
N LEU A 148 -6.64 -7.32 26.84
CA LEU A 148 -8.07 -7.63 26.68
C LEU A 148 -8.36 -9.13 26.61
N HIS A 149 -7.41 -9.93 26.13
CA HIS A 149 -7.57 -11.36 25.91
C HIS A 149 -6.59 -12.18 26.76
N SER A 150 -6.53 -11.91 28.07
CA SER A 150 -5.62 -12.60 29.02
C SER A 150 -5.79 -14.12 29.09
N THR A 151 -6.70 -14.70 28.32
CA THR A 151 -6.95 -16.13 28.17
C THR A 151 -6.39 -16.68 26.85
N GLY A 152 -5.06 -16.74 26.72
CA GLY A 152 -4.39 -17.78 25.92
C GLY A 152 -4.57 -17.81 24.39
N LYS A 153 -5.20 -16.82 23.73
CA LYS A 153 -5.45 -16.84 22.28
C LYS A 153 -4.38 -16.09 21.43
N PHE A 154 -3.14 -16.08 21.87
CA PHE A 154 -2.01 -15.73 20.98
C PHE A 154 -1.53 -16.95 20.19
N ALA A 155 -2.46 -17.64 19.52
CA ALA A 155 -2.11 -18.78 18.67
C ALA A 155 -1.08 -18.43 17.59
N ALA A 156 -1.11 -17.20 17.07
CA ALA A 156 -0.18 -16.75 16.03
C ALA A 156 1.29 -16.68 16.50
N LEU A 157 1.58 -16.32 17.75
CA LEU A 157 2.95 -16.32 18.26
C LEU A 157 3.46 -17.72 18.58
N ASN A 158 2.56 -18.65 18.91
CA ASN A 158 2.91 -20.05 19.16
C ASN A 158 3.24 -20.84 17.88
N THR A 159 2.97 -20.28 16.70
CA THR A 159 3.30 -20.90 15.41
C THR A 159 4.73 -20.61 14.97
N ILE A 160 5.39 -19.60 15.54
CA ILE A 160 6.78 -19.28 15.23
C ILE A 160 7.68 -20.29 15.94
N LYS A 161 8.20 -21.25 15.19
CA LYS A 161 9.16 -22.22 15.70
C LYS A 161 10.50 -21.53 15.95
N PRO A 162 11.06 -21.54 17.17
CA PRO A 162 12.35 -20.91 17.47
C PRO A 162 13.50 -21.47 16.61
N GLU A 163 13.37 -22.72 16.16
CA GLU A 163 14.33 -23.42 15.27
C GLU A 163 14.55 -22.70 13.93
N LEU A 164 13.54 -21.93 13.44
CA LEU A 164 13.68 -21.14 12.22
C LEU A 164 14.79 -20.10 12.34
N PHE A 165 15.02 -19.55 13.53
CA PHE A 165 16.07 -18.54 13.75
C PHE A 165 17.49 -19.13 13.81
N THR A 166 17.65 -20.45 13.76
CA THR A 166 18.92 -21.15 13.67
C THR A 166 19.21 -21.66 12.25
N ASP A 167 18.22 -21.66 11.36
CA ASP A 167 18.41 -22.06 9.97
C ASP A 167 19.06 -20.93 9.16
N PHE A 168 20.29 -21.19 8.66
CA PHE A 168 21.04 -20.23 7.86
C PHE A 168 20.30 -19.79 6.59
N LYS A 169 19.59 -20.69 5.92
CA LYS A 169 18.82 -20.37 4.70
C LYS A 169 17.67 -19.42 5.03
N PHE A 170 16.96 -19.70 6.12
CA PHE A 170 15.89 -18.82 6.60
C PHE A 170 16.43 -17.43 6.93
N LEU A 171 17.54 -17.35 7.67
CA LEU A 171 18.17 -16.07 8.02
C LEU A 171 18.61 -15.29 6.78
N LEU A 172 19.22 -15.97 5.80
CA LEU A 172 19.64 -15.35 4.54
C LEU A 172 18.44 -14.73 3.80
N ILE A 173 17.36 -15.48 3.64
CA ILE A 173 16.14 -15.01 2.98
C ILE A 173 15.52 -13.86 3.77
N PHE A 174 15.42 -14.00 5.09
CA PHE A 174 14.86 -12.97 5.98
C PHE A 174 15.62 -11.65 5.88
N PHE A 175 16.95 -11.68 6.03
CA PHE A 175 17.76 -10.46 5.94
C PHE A 175 17.77 -9.87 4.53
N SER A 176 17.79 -10.69 3.48
CA SER A 176 17.66 -10.22 2.09
C SER A 176 16.34 -9.48 1.88
N PHE A 177 15.25 -10.03 2.41
CA PHE A 177 13.93 -9.39 2.35
C PHE A 177 13.87 -8.08 3.14
N VAL A 178 14.41 -8.05 4.35
CA VAL A 178 14.48 -6.83 5.19
C VAL A 178 15.29 -5.73 4.51
N ILE A 179 16.45 -6.07 3.93
CA ILE A 179 17.29 -5.10 3.19
C ILE A 179 16.54 -4.62 1.94
N GLY A 180 15.94 -5.53 1.18
CA GLY A 180 15.14 -5.21 0.00
C GLY A 180 13.99 -4.25 0.29
N LEU A 181 13.20 -4.54 1.33
CA LEU A 181 12.11 -3.67 1.78
C LEU A 181 12.64 -2.31 2.25
N GLY A 182 13.74 -2.29 3.00
CA GLY A 182 14.38 -1.06 3.47
C GLY A 182 14.79 -0.17 2.30
N LEU A 183 15.47 -0.75 1.30
CA LEU A 183 15.90 -0.06 0.10
C LEU A 183 14.70 0.44 -0.75
N ALA A 184 13.70 -0.41 -0.97
CA ALA A 184 12.50 -0.06 -1.71
C ALA A 184 11.77 1.13 -1.07
N ASN A 185 11.56 1.09 0.26
CA ASN A 185 10.96 2.20 1.00
C ASN A 185 11.82 3.47 0.92
N PHE A 186 13.13 3.36 1.04
CA PHE A 186 14.03 4.51 0.92
C PHE A 186 13.91 5.16 -0.47
N LEU A 187 13.95 4.38 -1.54
CA LEU A 187 13.78 4.88 -2.91
C LEU A 187 12.40 5.50 -3.13
N LEU A 188 11.36 4.88 -2.57
CA LEU A 188 10.01 5.45 -2.60
C LEU A 188 9.97 6.82 -1.92
N GLN A 189 10.61 6.99 -0.75
CA GLN A 189 10.65 8.27 -0.04
C GLN A 189 11.45 9.34 -0.80
N LEU A 190 12.49 8.96 -1.53
CA LEU A 190 13.21 9.87 -2.43
C LEU A 190 12.27 10.40 -3.51
N GLY A 191 11.51 9.54 -4.17
CA GLY A 191 10.53 9.91 -5.20
C GLY A 191 9.38 10.74 -4.63
N ALA A 192 8.72 10.25 -3.58
CA ALA A 192 7.57 10.88 -2.95
C ALA A 192 7.87 12.28 -2.37
N SER A 193 9.14 12.55 -2.03
CA SER A 193 9.56 13.87 -1.57
C SER A 193 9.69 14.90 -2.68
N LYS A 194 9.85 14.47 -3.93
CA LYS A 194 10.11 15.34 -5.10
C LYS A 194 8.90 15.50 -6.00
N LEU A 195 8.06 14.48 -6.11
CA LEU A 195 6.90 14.46 -6.98
C LEU A 195 5.62 14.91 -6.26
N PRO A 196 4.65 15.51 -6.97
CA PRO A 196 3.30 15.71 -6.44
C PRO A 196 2.69 14.40 -5.95
N VAL A 197 1.92 14.49 -4.85
CA VAL A 197 1.42 13.29 -4.14
C VAL A 197 0.55 12.40 -5.02
N TYR A 198 -0.34 12.99 -5.82
CA TYR A 198 -1.22 12.24 -6.72
C TYR A 198 -0.45 11.49 -7.83
N ILE A 199 0.71 12.00 -8.24
CA ILE A 199 1.58 11.31 -9.20
C ILE A 199 2.24 10.11 -8.55
N THR A 200 2.87 10.30 -7.39
CA THR A 200 3.51 9.21 -6.65
C THR A 200 2.53 8.07 -6.37
N SER A 201 1.32 8.40 -5.88
CA SER A 201 0.31 7.39 -5.55
C SER A 201 -0.19 6.63 -6.79
N THR A 202 -0.32 7.30 -7.95
CA THR A 202 -0.72 6.62 -9.19
C THR A 202 0.40 5.74 -9.75
N LEU A 203 1.66 6.21 -9.67
CA LEU A 203 2.81 5.41 -10.09
C LEU A 203 2.96 4.13 -9.25
N LEU A 204 2.61 4.18 -7.96
CA LEU A 204 2.60 2.99 -7.10
C LEU A 204 1.64 1.91 -7.59
N MET A 205 0.57 2.26 -8.32
CA MET A 205 -0.33 1.25 -8.90
C MET A 205 0.39 0.38 -9.95
N SER A 206 1.54 0.80 -10.50
CA SER A 206 2.34 -0.06 -11.37
C SER A 206 2.92 -1.30 -10.66
N GLU A 207 2.93 -1.31 -9.33
CA GLU A 207 3.27 -2.48 -8.51
C GLU A 207 2.36 -3.67 -8.81
N ILE A 208 1.09 -3.41 -9.13
CA ILE A 208 0.12 -4.45 -9.56
C ILE A 208 0.63 -5.19 -10.79
N LEU A 209 1.29 -4.48 -11.74
CA LEU A 209 1.84 -5.10 -12.94
C LEU A 209 2.98 -6.06 -12.60
N VAL A 210 3.86 -5.65 -11.69
CA VAL A 210 4.97 -6.49 -11.24
C VAL A 210 4.42 -7.73 -10.52
N ALA A 211 3.42 -7.55 -9.66
CA ALA A 211 2.76 -8.64 -8.95
C ALA A 211 2.07 -9.62 -9.92
N MET A 212 1.35 -9.11 -10.92
CA MET A 212 0.69 -9.90 -11.96
C MET A 212 1.71 -10.73 -12.76
N ILE A 213 2.73 -10.07 -13.30
CA ILE A 213 3.76 -10.75 -14.11
C ILE A 213 4.49 -11.81 -13.27
N SER A 214 4.88 -11.47 -12.04
CA SER A 214 5.57 -12.40 -11.13
C SER A 214 4.69 -13.59 -10.77
N SER A 215 3.39 -13.37 -10.52
CA SER A 215 2.45 -14.45 -10.23
C SER A 215 2.31 -15.41 -11.40
N ASN A 216 2.14 -14.89 -12.62
CA ASN A 216 1.98 -15.70 -13.81
C ASN A 216 3.26 -16.50 -14.13
N MET A 217 4.45 -15.91 -13.93
CA MET A 217 5.73 -16.62 -14.10
C MET A 217 5.92 -17.74 -13.07
N LEU A 218 5.50 -17.54 -11.83
CA LEU A 218 5.65 -18.53 -10.76
C LEU A 218 4.64 -19.67 -10.84
N GLN A 219 3.46 -19.40 -11.42
CA GLN A 219 2.37 -20.37 -11.52
C GLN A 219 2.30 -21.06 -12.91
N ASP A 220 3.23 -20.74 -13.82
CA ASP A 220 3.22 -21.20 -15.22
C ASP A 220 1.85 -20.96 -15.90
N SER A 221 1.14 -19.90 -15.49
CA SER A 221 -0.17 -19.55 -16.02
C SER A 221 -0.03 -18.53 -17.15
N PRO A 222 -0.73 -18.70 -18.29
CA PRO A 222 -0.68 -17.70 -19.36
C PRO A 222 -1.41 -16.43 -18.94
N LEU A 223 -0.86 -15.28 -19.33
CA LEU A 223 -1.51 -13.98 -19.18
C LEU A 223 -2.89 -13.98 -19.84
N GLN A 224 -3.91 -13.64 -19.07
CA GLN A 224 -5.26 -13.53 -19.58
C GLN A 224 -5.45 -12.21 -20.34
N PHE A 225 -6.37 -12.17 -21.29
CA PHE A 225 -6.61 -10.99 -22.12
C PHE A 225 -6.99 -9.74 -21.29
N TYR A 226 -7.81 -9.91 -20.25
CA TYR A 226 -8.20 -8.82 -19.35
C TYR A 226 -7.04 -8.29 -18.51
N GLU A 227 -6.10 -9.15 -18.09
CA GLU A 227 -4.86 -8.76 -17.37
C GLU A 227 -3.97 -7.91 -18.28
N PHE A 228 -3.84 -8.32 -19.55
CA PHE A 228 -3.07 -7.56 -20.54
C PHE A 228 -3.66 -6.17 -20.78
N ILE A 229 -4.99 -6.07 -20.95
CA ILE A 229 -5.66 -4.77 -21.09
C ILE A 229 -5.50 -3.93 -19.84
N GLY A 230 -5.73 -4.51 -18.66
CA GLY A 230 -5.57 -3.82 -17.37
C GLY A 230 -4.14 -3.29 -17.18
N GLY A 231 -3.15 -4.08 -17.58
CA GLY A 231 -1.74 -3.68 -17.59
C GLY A 231 -1.46 -2.49 -18.49
N ILE A 232 -1.98 -2.50 -19.71
CA ILE A 232 -1.86 -1.35 -20.64
C ILE A 232 -2.51 -0.10 -20.04
N LEU A 233 -3.69 -0.20 -19.43
CA LEU A 233 -4.34 0.95 -18.81
C LEU A 233 -3.49 1.57 -17.70
N ILE A 234 -2.88 0.75 -16.83
CA ILE A 234 -1.99 1.26 -15.78
C ILE A 234 -0.75 1.94 -16.38
N LEU A 235 -0.14 1.37 -17.42
CA LEU A 235 1.00 1.98 -18.11
C LEU A 235 0.64 3.30 -18.79
N VAL A 236 -0.53 3.37 -19.43
CA VAL A 236 -1.04 4.61 -20.03
C VAL A 236 -1.26 5.68 -18.96
N ALA A 237 -1.87 5.32 -17.83
CA ALA A 237 -2.08 6.24 -16.72
C ALA A 237 -0.75 6.77 -16.15
N ALA A 238 0.22 5.89 -15.93
CA ALA A 238 1.56 6.27 -15.47
C ALA A 238 2.25 7.23 -16.46
N SER A 239 2.17 6.94 -17.76
CA SER A 239 2.72 7.77 -18.83
C SER A 239 2.07 9.14 -18.89
N LEU A 240 0.73 9.22 -18.78
CA LEU A 240 0.01 10.49 -18.72
C LEU A 240 0.44 11.34 -17.52
N MET A 241 0.66 10.70 -16.36
CA MET A 241 1.16 11.41 -15.17
C MET A 241 2.57 11.99 -15.37
N ILE A 242 3.48 11.22 -15.95
CA ILE A 242 4.86 11.66 -16.22
C ILE A 242 4.87 12.81 -17.22
N LEU A 243 4.15 12.70 -18.34
CA LEU A 243 4.08 13.73 -19.37
C LEU A 243 3.45 15.03 -18.86
N ASN A 244 2.44 14.94 -18.00
CA ASN A 244 1.82 16.11 -17.38
C ASN A 244 2.79 16.85 -16.43
N THR A 245 3.72 16.12 -15.82
CA THR A 245 4.74 16.72 -14.95
C THR A 245 5.82 17.42 -15.76
N ALA A 246 6.31 16.78 -16.84
CA ALA A 246 7.34 17.33 -17.72
C ALA A 246 6.92 18.64 -18.39
N LYS A 247 5.62 18.86 -18.62
CA LYS A 247 5.10 20.12 -19.19
C LYS A 247 5.06 21.28 -18.18
N LYS A 248 5.23 21.01 -16.89
CA LYS A 248 5.15 22.01 -15.81
C LYS A 248 6.50 22.37 -15.20
N SER A 249 7.55 21.63 -15.52
CA SER A 249 8.95 21.92 -15.20
C SER A 249 9.58 22.80 -16.28
#